data_7d6c586d576ffe9cdc18d0e58d7d031e
#
_entry.id   7d6c586d576ffe9cdc18d0e58d7d031e
#
_cell.length_a   1.000
_cell.length_b   1.000
_cell.length_c   1.000
_cell.angle_alpha   90.00
_cell.angle_beta   90.00
_cell.angle_gamma   90.00
#
_symmetry.space_group_name_H-M   'P 1'
#
loop_
_entity.id
_entity.type
_entity.pdbx_description
1 polymer ?
#
loop_
_entity_poly.entity_id
_entity_poly.type
_entity_poly.pdbx_seq_one_letter_code
_entity_poly.pdbx_strand_id
1 'polypeptide(L)'
;MSTYTPPYQLTDAILALSAEIAATVKEITVRGNLSAQPQLHRANRIRSVHSSLAIEHNSLTLDQVTALLNGKRVLAPQQEVWEVQNAFRAYDLLPSLDPYSIDDLLKVHRVMMDGLVMGAGTFRNTGVGVYAGDQLIHAGTPAHYVPEAMQQLFEWLQNTTAHPLVASCVFHYEFEFIHPFADGNGRTGRLWQTLILRKWEPIF
;
A
#
# COMPACT_ATOMS: atom_id res chain seq x y z
N MET A 1 2.90 -0.82 30.47
CA MET A 1 2.35 0.09 29.45
C MET A 1 1.30 -0.69 28.70
N SER A 2 0.08 -0.16 28.50
CA SER A 2 -0.93 -0.88 27.71
C SER A 2 -0.45 -0.88 26.25
N THR A 3 -0.34 -2.06 25.66
CA THR A 3 0.01 -2.23 24.26
C THR A 3 -1.16 -1.71 23.43
N TYR A 4 -0.91 -0.83 22.47
CA TYR A 4 -1.94 -0.36 21.54
C TYR A 4 -2.54 -1.53 20.78
N THR A 5 -3.86 -1.53 20.67
CA THR A 5 -4.59 -2.51 19.84
C THR A 5 -5.63 -1.74 19.03
N PRO A 6 -5.57 -1.83 17.69
CA PRO A 6 -6.57 -1.22 16.81
C PRO A 6 -7.99 -1.65 17.19
N PRO A 7 -8.98 -0.74 17.17
CA PRO A 7 -10.37 -1.06 17.49
C PRO A 7 -11.04 -1.74 16.31
N TYR A 8 -11.06 -3.08 16.26
CA TYR A 8 -11.79 -3.84 15.26
C TYR A 8 -12.52 -5.03 15.90
N GLN A 9 -13.55 -5.53 15.22
CA GLN A 9 -14.31 -6.69 15.66
C GLN A 9 -14.35 -7.74 14.54
N LEU A 10 -14.05 -8.99 14.90
CA LEU A 10 -14.24 -10.13 14.00
C LEU A 10 -15.71 -10.52 13.99
N THR A 11 -16.35 -10.36 12.83
CA THR A 11 -17.72 -10.83 12.60
C THR A 11 -17.71 -12.20 11.93
N ASP A 12 -18.84 -12.93 12.00
CA ASP A 12 -18.99 -14.20 11.28
C ASP A 12 -18.77 -14.04 9.79
N ALA A 13 -19.18 -12.90 9.21
CA ALA A 13 -18.94 -12.59 7.79
C ALA A 13 -17.45 -12.45 7.48
N ILE A 14 -16.66 -11.75 8.32
CA ILE A 14 -15.21 -11.62 8.14
C ILE A 14 -14.54 -12.99 8.24
N LEU A 15 -14.96 -13.81 9.21
CA LEU A 15 -14.42 -15.16 9.37
C LEU A 15 -14.71 -16.03 8.15
N ALA A 16 -15.95 -16.05 7.66
CA ALA A 16 -16.37 -16.81 6.49
C ALA A 16 -15.59 -16.38 5.23
N LEU A 17 -15.52 -15.07 4.95
CA LEU A 17 -14.77 -14.52 3.82
C LEU A 17 -13.27 -14.82 3.91
N SER A 18 -12.68 -14.71 5.10
CA SER A 18 -11.25 -15.02 5.30
C SER A 18 -10.96 -16.49 5.00
N ALA A 19 -11.84 -17.40 5.42
CA ALA A 19 -11.71 -18.83 5.12
C ALA A 19 -11.84 -19.13 3.63
N GLU A 20 -12.83 -18.52 2.94
CA GLU A 20 -13.04 -18.66 1.50
C GLU A 20 -11.84 -18.15 0.69
N ILE A 21 -11.34 -16.94 1.02
CA ILE A 21 -10.17 -16.36 0.36
C ILE A 21 -8.94 -17.25 0.58
N ALA A 22 -8.69 -17.70 1.82
CA ALA A 22 -7.56 -18.56 2.12
C ALA A 22 -7.61 -19.89 1.37
N ALA A 23 -8.79 -20.50 1.24
CA ALA A 23 -9.00 -21.72 0.45
C ALA A 23 -8.71 -21.48 -1.04
N THR A 24 -9.24 -20.38 -1.60
CA THR A 24 -9.01 -20.00 -3.00
C THR A 24 -7.52 -19.74 -3.29
N VAL A 25 -6.85 -19.00 -2.41
CA VAL A 25 -5.41 -18.72 -2.53
C VAL A 25 -4.62 -20.03 -2.50
N LYS A 26 -4.96 -20.95 -1.59
CA LYS A 26 -4.32 -22.27 -1.51
C LYS A 26 -4.55 -23.09 -2.77
N GLU A 27 -5.76 -23.10 -3.31
CA GLU A 27 -6.07 -23.80 -4.55
C GLU A 27 -5.24 -23.27 -5.73
N ILE A 28 -5.15 -21.95 -5.88
CA ILE A 28 -4.35 -21.30 -6.93
C ILE A 28 -2.87 -21.63 -6.75
N THR A 29 -2.36 -21.59 -5.51
CA THR A 29 -0.95 -21.89 -5.22
C THR A 29 -0.59 -23.34 -5.55
N VAL A 30 -1.49 -24.28 -5.26
CA VAL A 30 -1.25 -25.72 -5.52
C VAL A 30 -1.39 -26.07 -7.00
N ARG A 31 -2.40 -25.52 -7.68
CA ARG A 31 -2.67 -25.80 -9.10
C ARG A 31 -1.79 -25.00 -10.06
N GLY A 32 -1.39 -23.80 -9.66
CA GLY A 32 -0.66 -22.88 -10.50
C GLY A 32 0.83 -22.93 -10.19
N ASN A 33 1.63 -23.30 -11.17
CA ASN A 33 3.08 -23.04 -11.14
C ASN A 33 3.31 -21.53 -11.40
N LEU A 34 2.68 -20.67 -10.58
CA LEU A 34 2.67 -19.22 -10.79
C LEU A 34 4.08 -18.63 -10.66
N SER A 35 4.92 -19.20 -9.80
CA SER A 35 6.33 -18.81 -9.67
C SER A 35 7.12 -18.98 -10.97
N ALA A 36 6.63 -19.82 -11.89
CA ALA A 36 7.25 -20.05 -13.21
C ALA A 36 6.70 -19.13 -14.33
N GLN A 37 5.88 -18.12 -14.01
CA GLN A 37 5.27 -17.24 -15.01
C GLN A 37 5.64 -15.75 -14.81
N PRO A 38 6.90 -15.33 -15.10
CA PRO A 38 7.36 -13.95 -14.89
C PRO A 38 6.53 -12.91 -15.65
N GLN A 39 6.01 -13.27 -16.83
CA GLN A 39 5.17 -12.38 -17.65
C GLN A 39 3.83 -12.07 -16.96
N LEU A 40 3.21 -13.07 -16.32
CA LEU A 40 1.97 -12.89 -15.58
C LEU A 40 2.19 -11.99 -14.35
N HIS A 41 3.28 -12.22 -13.61
CA HIS A 41 3.65 -11.35 -12.49
C HIS A 41 3.85 -9.89 -12.92
N ARG A 42 4.57 -9.68 -14.05
CA ARG A 42 4.75 -8.35 -14.60
C ARG A 42 3.43 -7.70 -15.00
N ALA A 43 2.55 -8.44 -15.70
CA ALA A 43 1.24 -7.95 -16.14
C ALA A 43 0.34 -7.58 -14.94
N ASN A 44 0.32 -8.41 -13.90
CA ASN A 44 -0.43 -8.14 -12.68
C ASN A 44 0.10 -6.92 -11.94
N ARG A 45 1.43 -6.77 -11.83
CA ARG A 45 2.05 -5.57 -11.26
C ARG A 45 1.68 -4.29 -12.02
N ILE A 46 1.70 -4.32 -13.35
CA ILE A 46 1.27 -3.18 -14.17
C ILE A 46 -0.19 -2.81 -13.88
N ARG A 47 -1.08 -3.80 -13.75
CA ARG A 47 -2.48 -3.57 -13.39
C ARG A 47 -2.62 -2.99 -11.98
N SER A 48 -1.88 -3.50 -10.99
CA SER A 48 -1.89 -2.99 -9.62
C SER A 48 -1.42 -1.53 -9.56
N VAL A 49 -0.33 -1.20 -10.25
CA VAL A 49 0.17 0.17 -10.36
C VAL A 49 -0.87 1.08 -11.00
N HIS A 50 -1.40 0.69 -12.17
CA HIS A 50 -2.43 1.45 -12.87
C HIS A 50 -3.67 1.70 -11.98
N SER A 51 -4.22 0.64 -11.36
CA SER A 51 -5.42 0.76 -10.52
C SER A 51 -5.17 1.63 -9.29
N SER A 52 -4.00 1.49 -8.65
CA SER A 52 -3.63 2.32 -7.50
C SER A 52 -3.50 3.80 -7.85
N LEU A 53 -2.95 4.11 -9.02
CA LEU A 53 -2.81 5.48 -9.50
C LEU A 53 -4.13 6.08 -9.99
N ALA A 54 -5.01 5.27 -10.60
CA ALA A 54 -6.34 5.70 -11.02
C ALA A 54 -7.21 6.17 -9.84
N ILE A 55 -7.06 5.57 -8.65
CA ILE A 55 -7.70 6.03 -7.42
C ILE A 55 -7.24 7.46 -7.06
N GLU A 56 -5.99 7.80 -7.37
CA GLU A 56 -5.40 9.13 -7.14
C GLU A 56 -5.56 10.06 -8.37
N HIS A 57 -6.52 9.76 -9.24
CA HIS A 57 -6.86 10.59 -10.41
C HIS A 57 -5.78 10.66 -11.52
N ASN A 58 -4.79 9.75 -11.55
CA ASN A 58 -3.90 9.62 -12.71
C ASN A 58 -4.73 9.18 -13.93
N SER A 59 -4.62 9.91 -15.02
CA SER A 59 -5.50 9.75 -16.19
C SER A 59 -4.99 8.76 -17.23
N LEU A 60 -3.77 8.20 -17.07
CA LEU A 60 -3.20 7.28 -18.03
C LEU A 60 -3.98 5.96 -18.08
N THR A 61 -4.30 5.51 -19.28
CA THR A 61 -4.93 4.21 -19.51
C THR A 61 -3.94 3.07 -19.23
N LEU A 62 -4.46 1.86 -19.00
CA LEU A 62 -3.63 0.66 -18.82
C LEU A 62 -2.66 0.43 -19.98
N ASP A 63 -3.08 0.71 -21.22
CA ASP A 63 -2.23 0.59 -22.40
C ASP A 63 -1.10 1.63 -22.41
N GLN A 64 -1.39 2.87 -22.00
CA GLN A 64 -0.38 3.92 -21.87
C GLN A 64 0.62 3.60 -20.76
N VAL A 65 0.15 3.15 -19.59
CA VAL A 65 1.02 2.68 -18.50
C VAL A 65 1.90 1.52 -18.97
N THR A 66 1.32 0.55 -19.66
CA THR A 66 2.07 -0.59 -20.24
C THR A 66 3.11 -0.13 -21.26
N ALA A 67 2.76 0.78 -22.15
CA ALA A 67 3.67 1.33 -23.15
C ALA A 67 4.83 2.07 -22.48
N LEU A 68 4.54 2.92 -21.50
CA LEU A 68 5.54 3.66 -20.74
C LEU A 68 6.54 2.75 -20.03
N LEU A 69 6.05 1.71 -19.35
CA LEU A 69 6.89 0.73 -18.62
C LEU A 69 7.65 -0.23 -19.56
N ASN A 70 7.31 -0.24 -20.84
CA ASN A 70 8.07 -0.89 -21.91
C ASN A 70 9.02 0.08 -22.66
N GLY A 71 9.27 1.27 -22.10
CA GLY A 71 10.20 2.25 -22.65
C GLY A 71 9.69 3.05 -23.85
N LYS A 72 8.40 2.96 -24.16
CA LYS A 72 7.79 3.75 -25.24
C LYS A 72 7.43 5.15 -24.74
N ARG A 73 7.50 6.13 -25.63
CA ARG A 73 7.02 7.49 -25.34
C ARG A 73 5.49 7.50 -25.30
N VAL A 74 4.95 8.14 -24.27
CA VAL A 74 3.52 8.38 -24.10
C VAL A 74 3.29 9.88 -23.99
N LEU A 75 2.30 10.39 -24.68
CA LEU A 75 1.89 11.79 -24.56
C LEU A 75 0.97 11.91 -23.35
N ALA A 76 1.50 12.48 -22.26
CA ALA A 76 0.79 12.67 -21.01
C ALA A 76 1.45 13.80 -20.19
N PRO A 77 0.77 14.34 -19.15
CA PRO A 77 1.39 15.25 -18.20
C PRO A 77 2.63 14.62 -17.56
N GLN A 78 3.72 15.37 -17.47
CA GLN A 78 4.99 14.86 -16.96
C GLN A 78 4.88 14.32 -15.53
N GLN A 79 4.06 14.94 -14.71
CA GLN A 79 3.80 14.48 -13.33
C GLN A 79 3.19 13.08 -13.32
N GLU A 80 2.18 12.83 -14.15
CA GLU A 80 1.52 11.51 -14.24
C GLU A 80 2.48 10.42 -14.73
N VAL A 81 3.39 10.77 -15.65
CA VAL A 81 4.48 9.86 -16.09
C VAL A 81 5.40 9.50 -14.93
N TRP A 82 5.81 10.49 -14.13
CA TRP A 82 6.64 10.25 -12.94
C TRP A 82 5.93 9.40 -11.91
N GLU A 83 4.65 9.63 -11.65
CA GLU A 83 3.84 8.80 -10.74
C GLU A 83 3.87 7.33 -11.14
N VAL A 84 3.67 7.02 -12.43
CA VAL A 84 3.73 5.64 -12.94
C VAL A 84 5.11 5.03 -12.75
N GLN A 85 6.17 5.75 -13.14
CA GLN A 85 7.54 5.27 -13.02
C GLN A 85 7.95 5.03 -11.56
N ASN A 86 7.60 5.96 -10.67
CA ASN A 86 7.88 5.88 -9.25
C ASN A 86 7.13 4.72 -8.60
N ALA A 87 5.83 4.60 -8.86
CA ALA A 87 5.02 3.50 -8.35
C ALA A 87 5.59 2.15 -8.80
N PHE A 88 5.93 2.00 -10.08
CA PHE A 88 6.50 0.76 -10.57
C PHE A 88 7.83 0.42 -9.89
N ARG A 89 8.74 1.41 -9.72
CA ARG A 89 10.00 1.26 -8.97
C ARG A 89 9.75 0.86 -7.51
N ALA A 90 8.75 1.46 -6.87
CA ALA A 90 8.40 1.13 -5.49
C ALA A 90 7.90 -0.32 -5.36
N TYR A 91 7.06 -0.78 -6.29
CA TYR A 91 6.63 -2.19 -6.35
C TYR A 91 7.77 -3.17 -6.65
N ASP A 92 8.84 -2.74 -7.36
CA ASP A 92 10.03 -3.56 -7.59
C ASP A 92 10.82 -3.82 -6.30
N LEU A 93 10.65 -3.00 -5.26
CA LEU A 93 11.29 -3.19 -3.97
C LEU A 93 10.64 -4.30 -3.12
N LEU A 94 9.37 -4.67 -3.37
CA LEU A 94 8.60 -5.61 -2.55
C LEU A 94 9.38 -6.85 -2.09
N PRO A 95 10.20 -7.53 -2.94
CA PRO A 95 10.92 -8.72 -2.50
C PRO A 95 12.01 -8.46 -1.44
N SER A 96 12.46 -7.22 -1.29
CA SER A 96 13.55 -6.82 -0.39
C SER A 96 13.08 -6.10 0.87
N LEU A 97 11.78 -5.89 1.03
CA LEU A 97 11.19 -5.14 2.14
C LEU A 97 10.74 -6.06 3.27
N ASP A 98 10.85 -5.55 4.49
CA ASP A 98 10.26 -6.15 5.68
C ASP A 98 8.96 -5.41 6.07
N PRO A 99 7.79 -6.08 6.10
CA PRO A 99 6.53 -5.45 6.47
C PRO A 99 6.48 -4.91 7.91
N TYR A 100 7.44 -5.27 8.75
CA TYR A 100 7.56 -4.83 10.13
C TYR A 100 8.57 -3.69 10.33
N SER A 101 9.15 -3.15 9.24
CA SER A 101 10.18 -2.10 9.27
C SER A 101 9.62 -0.75 8.88
N ILE A 102 9.63 0.21 9.80
CA ILE A 102 9.29 1.61 9.52
C ILE A 102 10.31 2.23 8.54
N ASP A 103 11.59 1.88 8.65
CA ASP A 103 12.61 2.39 7.73
C ASP A 103 12.34 1.97 6.29
N ASP A 104 11.87 0.74 6.09
CA ASP A 104 11.46 0.25 4.78
C ASP A 104 10.19 0.96 4.27
N LEU A 105 9.23 1.28 5.16
CA LEU A 105 8.07 2.11 4.80
C LEU A 105 8.53 3.49 4.31
N LEU A 106 9.41 4.15 5.05
CA LEU A 106 9.96 5.46 4.67
C LEU A 106 10.74 5.39 3.35
N LYS A 107 11.49 4.31 3.13
CA LYS A 107 12.20 4.04 1.87
C LYS A 107 11.23 3.89 0.70
N VAL A 108 10.15 3.11 0.86
CA VAL A 108 9.12 2.94 -0.16
C VAL A 108 8.46 4.26 -0.49
N HIS A 109 8.03 5.01 0.53
CA HIS A 109 7.43 6.33 0.32
C HIS A 109 8.38 7.28 -0.41
N ARG A 110 9.66 7.28 -0.07
CA ARG A 110 10.67 8.10 -0.76
C ARG A 110 10.73 7.77 -2.26
N VAL A 111 10.72 6.49 -2.62
CA VAL A 111 10.75 6.07 -4.03
C VAL A 111 9.43 6.38 -4.73
N MET A 112 8.29 6.14 -4.05
CA MET A 112 6.95 6.39 -4.58
C MET A 112 6.72 7.87 -4.90
N MET A 113 7.24 8.76 -4.06
CA MET A 113 6.99 10.19 -4.12
C MET A 113 8.21 11.01 -4.61
N ASP A 114 9.21 10.35 -5.19
CA ASP A 114 10.43 10.97 -5.70
C ASP A 114 10.11 12.07 -6.74
N GLY A 115 10.52 13.31 -6.47
CA GLY A 115 10.25 14.45 -7.34
C GLY A 115 8.79 14.95 -7.37
N LEU A 116 7.87 14.30 -6.65
CA LEU A 116 6.46 14.67 -6.60
C LEU A 116 6.10 15.50 -5.37
N VAL A 117 6.75 15.25 -4.24
CA VAL A 117 6.52 15.96 -2.99
C VAL A 117 7.82 16.28 -2.25
N MET A 118 7.88 17.44 -1.62
CA MET A 118 8.98 17.76 -0.70
C MET A 118 8.87 16.91 0.57
N GLY A 119 10.01 16.38 1.06
CA GLY A 119 10.02 15.53 2.24
C GLY A 119 9.60 14.09 1.97
N ALA A 120 9.68 13.60 0.73
CA ALA A 120 9.48 12.20 0.41
C ALA A 120 10.34 11.27 1.30
N GLY A 121 9.70 10.29 1.95
CA GLY A 121 10.36 9.38 2.89
C GLY A 121 10.52 9.93 4.31
N THR A 122 9.75 10.95 4.68
CA THR A 122 9.68 11.47 6.06
C THR A 122 8.23 11.63 6.49
N PHE A 123 7.95 11.39 7.75
CA PHE A 123 6.63 11.71 8.30
C PHE A 123 6.38 13.22 8.26
N ARG A 124 5.13 13.59 8.07
CA ARG A 124 4.71 15.00 8.06
C ARG A 124 4.91 15.65 9.42
N ASN A 125 5.19 16.94 9.39
CA ASN A 125 5.29 17.80 10.58
C ASN A 125 4.18 18.86 10.64
N THR A 126 3.20 18.80 9.72
CA THR A 126 2.06 19.71 9.62
C THR A 126 0.75 18.94 9.73
N GLY A 127 -0.32 19.64 10.09
CA GLY A 127 -1.68 19.07 10.05
C GLY A 127 -2.09 18.72 8.63
N VAL A 128 -2.87 17.65 8.50
CA VAL A 128 -3.53 17.24 7.25
C VAL A 128 -4.99 16.92 7.53
N GLY A 129 -5.82 17.03 6.50
CA GLY A 129 -7.22 16.61 6.55
C GLY A 129 -7.60 15.87 5.29
N VAL A 130 -8.52 14.93 5.42
CA VAL A 130 -9.18 14.27 4.29
C VAL A 130 -10.48 15.02 4.03
N TYR A 131 -10.66 15.47 2.80
CA TYR A 131 -11.81 16.29 2.40
C TYR A 131 -12.66 15.54 1.36
N ALA A 132 -13.99 15.75 1.45
CA ALA A 132 -14.91 15.43 0.36
C ALA A 132 -15.50 16.77 -0.16
N GLY A 133 -14.99 17.25 -1.27
CA GLY A 133 -15.21 18.63 -1.70
C GLY A 133 -14.61 19.60 -0.66
N ASP A 134 -15.43 20.56 -0.17
CA ASP A 134 -15.02 21.51 0.86
C ASP A 134 -15.25 21.01 2.31
N GLN A 135 -15.82 19.83 2.48
CA GLN A 135 -16.11 19.28 3.80
C GLN A 135 -14.95 18.46 4.33
N LEU A 136 -14.42 18.84 5.50
CA LEU A 136 -13.45 18.00 6.24
C LEU A 136 -14.16 16.75 6.75
N ILE A 137 -13.77 15.58 6.22
CA ILE A 137 -14.30 14.27 6.63
C ILE A 137 -13.51 13.73 7.81
N HIS A 138 -12.17 13.88 7.77
CA HIS A 138 -11.28 13.38 8.80
C HIS A 138 -10.11 14.35 8.99
N ALA A 139 -9.87 14.74 10.24
CA ALA A 139 -8.63 15.40 10.62
C ALA A 139 -7.62 14.32 10.97
N GLY A 140 -6.55 14.22 10.20
CA GLY A 140 -5.48 13.24 10.48
C GLY A 140 -4.91 13.41 11.90
N THR A 141 -4.26 12.38 12.39
CA THR A 141 -3.55 12.42 13.68
C THR A 141 -2.69 13.68 13.78
N PRO A 142 -2.69 14.42 14.92
CA PRO A 142 -1.81 15.59 15.08
C PRO A 142 -0.35 15.23 14.78
N ALA A 143 0.35 16.08 14.02
CA ALA A 143 1.65 15.74 13.42
C ALA A 143 2.69 15.24 14.44
N HIS A 144 2.69 15.80 15.65
CA HIS A 144 3.66 15.43 16.70
C HIS A 144 3.41 14.01 17.28
N TYR A 145 2.20 13.45 17.11
CA TYR A 145 1.89 12.06 17.51
C TYR A 145 2.12 11.03 16.40
N VAL A 146 2.32 11.48 15.15
CA VAL A 146 2.47 10.54 14.01
C VAL A 146 3.59 9.52 14.23
N PRO A 147 4.80 9.89 14.65
CA PRO A 147 5.88 8.91 14.85
C PRO A 147 5.52 7.85 15.90
N GLU A 148 4.90 8.26 17.01
CA GLU A 148 4.48 7.34 18.07
C GLU A 148 3.35 6.42 17.60
N ALA A 149 2.33 6.98 16.94
CA ALA A 149 1.21 6.20 16.40
C ALA A 149 1.68 5.16 15.37
N MET A 150 2.62 5.52 14.50
CA MET A 150 3.22 4.58 13.55
C MET A 150 4.03 3.50 14.25
N GLN A 151 4.82 3.85 15.27
CA GLN A 151 5.55 2.86 16.06
C GLN A 151 4.59 1.84 16.70
N GLN A 152 3.51 2.31 17.32
CA GLN A 152 2.50 1.46 17.95
C GLN A 152 1.79 0.56 16.93
N LEU A 153 1.47 1.08 15.74
CA LEU A 153 0.84 0.31 14.67
C LEU A 153 1.76 -0.82 14.16
N PHE A 154 3.06 -0.55 13.99
CA PHE A 154 4.03 -1.55 13.58
C PHE A 154 4.29 -2.59 14.67
N GLU A 155 4.36 -2.18 15.94
CA GLU A 155 4.45 -3.10 17.09
C GLU A 155 3.23 -4.02 17.16
N TRP A 156 2.02 -3.48 16.94
CA TRP A 156 0.81 -4.30 16.85
C TRP A 156 0.90 -5.29 15.69
N LEU A 157 1.28 -4.85 14.49
CA LEU A 157 1.39 -5.73 13.31
C LEU A 157 2.36 -6.88 13.56
N GLN A 158 3.49 -6.62 14.21
CA GLN A 158 4.51 -7.62 14.51
C GLN A 158 4.04 -8.65 15.54
N ASN A 159 3.19 -8.25 16.50
CA ASN A 159 2.79 -9.08 17.63
C ASN A 159 1.36 -9.66 17.52
N THR A 160 0.58 -9.24 16.53
CA THR A 160 -0.79 -9.70 16.37
C THR A 160 -0.87 -11.17 15.99
N THR A 161 -1.85 -11.87 16.53
CA THR A 161 -2.23 -13.25 16.15
C THR A 161 -3.37 -13.28 15.12
N ALA A 162 -3.84 -12.12 14.67
CA ALA A 162 -4.88 -12.04 13.65
C ALA A 162 -4.43 -12.67 12.34
N HIS A 163 -5.37 -13.31 11.63
CA HIS A 163 -5.06 -13.85 10.30
C HIS A 163 -4.52 -12.74 9.36
N PRO A 164 -3.50 -12.98 8.54
CA PRO A 164 -2.87 -11.94 7.71
C PRO A 164 -3.83 -11.16 6.81
N LEU A 165 -4.91 -11.78 6.32
CA LEU A 165 -5.97 -11.07 5.60
C LEU A 165 -6.61 -9.98 6.46
N VAL A 166 -6.92 -10.29 7.72
CA VAL A 166 -7.52 -9.33 8.66
C VAL A 166 -6.48 -8.30 9.08
N ALA A 167 -5.28 -8.76 9.47
CA ALA A 167 -4.20 -7.89 9.91
C ALA A 167 -3.83 -6.85 8.84
N SER A 168 -3.77 -7.23 7.58
CA SER A 168 -3.47 -6.32 6.46
C SER A 168 -4.56 -5.25 6.27
N CYS A 169 -5.84 -5.62 6.42
CA CYS A 169 -6.95 -4.67 6.32
C CYS A 169 -6.96 -3.69 7.49
N VAL A 170 -6.76 -4.20 8.72
CA VAL A 170 -6.69 -3.36 9.93
C VAL A 170 -5.51 -2.40 9.85
N PHE A 171 -4.32 -2.91 9.47
CA PHE A 171 -3.15 -2.06 9.28
C PHE A 171 -3.41 -0.96 8.25
N HIS A 172 -3.99 -1.31 7.10
CA HIS A 172 -4.28 -0.34 6.04
C HIS A 172 -5.24 0.74 6.52
N TYR A 173 -6.32 0.36 7.22
CA TYR A 173 -7.28 1.31 7.79
C TYR A 173 -6.60 2.27 8.78
N GLU A 174 -5.86 1.74 9.75
CA GLU A 174 -5.16 2.54 10.75
C GLU A 174 -4.09 3.45 10.12
N PHE A 175 -3.37 2.95 9.13
CA PHE A 175 -2.41 3.74 8.37
C PHE A 175 -3.07 4.93 7.67
N GLU A 176 -4.19 4.71 6.98
CA GLU A 176 -4.95 5.79 6.34
C GLU A 176 -5.57 6.75 7.39
N PHE A 177 -5.95 6.24 8.55
CA PHE A 177 -6.47 7.06 9.64
C PHE A 177 -5.37 7.94 10.27
N ILE A 178 -4.18 7.42 10.52
CA ILE A 178 -3.02 8.18 11.01
C ILE A 178 -2.59 9.21 9.95
N HIS A 179 -2.64 8.83 8.69
CA HIS A 179 -2.25 9.66 7.53
C HIS A 179 -0.85 10.24 7.69
N PRO A 180 0.19 9.37 7.74
CA PRO A 180 1.51 9.77 8.25
C PRO A 180 2.33 10.69 7.33
N PHE A 181 1.98 10.79 6.06
CA PHE A 181 2.71 11.58 5.07
C PHE A 181 1.92 12.83 4.62
N ALA A 182 2.62 13.80 4.07
CA ALA A 182 1.98 14.99 3.50
C ALA A 182 1.17 14.67 2.22
N ASP A 183 1.62 13.68 1.43
CA ASP A 183 0.96 13.13 0.25
C ASP A 183 1.44 11.68 0.04
N GLY A 184 0.74 10.91 -0.81
CA GLY A 184 1.12 9.54 -1.16
C GLY A 184 0.73 8.47 -0.13
N ASN A 185 -0.11 8.80 0.86
CA ASN A 185 -0.57 7.83 1.85
C ASN A 185 -1.31 6.66 1.18
N GLY A 186 -2.34 6.93 0.37
CA GLY A 186 -3.11 5.88 -0.30
C GLY A 186 -2.24 4.95 -1.16
N ARG A 187 -1.34 5.49 -1.97
CA ARG A 187 -0.41 4.71 -2.81
C ARG A 187 0.51 3.84 -1.97
N THR A 188 1.07 4.40 -0.91
CA THR A 188 1.98 3.69 0.01
C THR A 188 1.24 2.64 0.83
N GLY A 189 0.07 2.97 1.38
CA GLY A 189 -0.76 2.06 2.17
C GLY A 189 -1.20 0.83 1.37
N ARG A 190 -1.64 1.00 0.11
CA ARG A 190 -2.00 -0.12 -0.77
C ARG A 190 -0.80 -1.01 -1.12
N LEU A 191 0.37 -0.42 -1.36
CA LEU A 191 1.60 -1.20 -1.55
C LEU A 191 1.96 -1.96 -0.27
N TRP A 192 1.86 -1.32 0.89
CA TRP A 192 2.19 -1.96 2.17
C TRP A 192 1.23 -3.10 2.52
N GLN A 193 -0.06 -2.93 2.25
CA GLN A 193 -1.04 -4.02 2.35
C GLN A 193 -0.64 -5.22 1.48
N THR A 194 -0.23 -4.96 0.24
CA THR A 194 0.30 -6.01 -0.66
C THR A 194 1.52 -6.69 -0.05
N LEU A 195 2.44 -5.95 0.56
CA LEU A 195 3.63 -6.49 1.22
C LEU A 195 3.27 -7.43 2.39
N ILE A 196 2.32 -7.02 3.24
CA ILE A 196 1.85 -7.85 4.36
C ILE A 196 1.24 -9.16 3.84
N LEU A 197 0.38 -9.07 2.82
CA LEU A 197 -0.23 -10.26 2.21
C LEU A 197 0.80 -11.16 1.54
N ARG A 198 1.79 -10.57 0.85
CA ARG A 198 2.88 -11.30 0.21
C ARG A 198 3.76 -12.06 1.21
N LYS A 199 3.92 -11.55 2.44
CA LYS A 199 4.63 -12.25 3.51
C LYS A 199 3.92 -13.53 3.94
N TRP A 200 2.59 -13.54 3.87
CA TRP A 200 1.76 -14.71 4.14
C TRP A 200 1.74 -15.66 2.94
N GLU A 201 1.40 -15.15 1.75
CA GLU A 201 1.33 -15.95 0.52
C GLU A 201 1.99 -15.20 -0.66
N PRO A 202 3.07 -15.74 -1.24
CA PRO A 202 3.85 -15.06 -2.30
C PRO A 202 3.09 -14.79 -3.60
N ILE A 203 1.87 -15.28 -3.73
CA ILE A 203 1.00 -15.04 -4.89
C ILE A 203 0.53 -13.58 -4.99
N PHE A 204 0.48 -12.85 -3.86
CA PHE A 204 0.11 -11.44 -3.80
C PHE A 204 1.18 -10.48 -4.32
#